data_e166b482ddfe6337d714eae32f187316
#
_entry.id   e166b482ddfe6337d714eae32f187316
#
_cell.length_a   1.000
_cell.length_b   1.000
_cell.length_c   1.000
_cell.angle_alpha   90.00
_cell.angle_beta   90.00
_cell.angle_gamma   90.00
#
_symmetry.space_group_name_H-M   'P 1'
#
loop_
_entity.id
_entity.type
_entity.pdbx_description
1 polymer ?
#
loop_
_entity_poly.entity_id
_entity_poly.type
_entity_poly.pdbx_seq_one_letter_code
_entity_poly.pdbx_strand_id
1 'polypeptide(L)'
;HLVKIITPAPRGHTDDPHPDVIFIGTSTDFRTLSFSDTTSQVSSQVDNDLIDAMLAEEKFDILHFHEPWMPLLSRQLLSRSKAVNIGTFHAKVTDSTLSRSILKTVSFYLNSVMKYLDVLTAVSDSGAEYVSTMTDQPITIIPNGIDLDKYSKLSKKKDTDNNTVLFVGRLERRKGVKYLLKAFQVIQQTNPDVKLIIAGDGPDREKLELMAEDLDLKNVTFLGFISEELKLKLLAESKIFCSPAIFGESFGIVLLEAMATSTVTVAGNNSGYSDLMKGVGALSIVNPEDTVEFARRLNMMLNEPDIRKVWHDWAQNYVKQFSYPKVVAQYEELYKDAVKQHAK
;
A
#
# COMPACT_ATOMS: atom_id res chain seq x y z
N HIS A 1 -24.87 6.80 2.73
CA HIS A 1 -24.73 5.54 3.48
C HIS A 1 -24.44 5.84 4.95
N LEU A 2 -24.95 4.99 5.84
CA LEU A 2 -24.47 4.88 7.21
C LEU A 2 -23.32 3.87 7.20
N VAL A 3 -22.17 4.27 7.72
CA VAL A 3 -20.96 3.42 7.71
C VAL A 3 -20.48 3.24 9.14
N LYS A 4 -20.21 2.01 9.52
CA LYS A 4 -19.57 1.68 10.80
C LYS A 4 -18.31 0.85 10.56
N ILE A 5 -17.32 1.01 11.41
CA ILE A 5 -16.05 0.29 11.38
C ILE A 5 -16.06 -0.74 12.52
N ILE A 6 -16.00 -2.02 12.18
CA ILE A 6 -15.86 -3.09 13.17
C ILE A 6 -14.37 -3.47 13.25
N THR A 7 -13.78 -3.35 14.42
CA THR A 7 -12.35 -3.62 14.63
C THR A 7 -12.08 -4.16 16.05
N PRO A 8 -11.00 -4.94 16.25
CA PRO A 8 -10.56 -5.28 17.59
C PRO A 8 -10.11 -4.03 18.35
N ALA A 9 -10.42 -3.96 19.64
CA ALA A 9 -9.92 -2.89 20.50
C ALA A 9 -8.38 -2.96 20.62
N PRO A 10 -7.66 -1.83 20.51
CA PRO A 10 -6.24 -1.77 20.81
C PRO A 10 -5.96 -2.17 22.27
N ARG A 11 -4.81 -2.78 22.56
CA ARG A 11 -4.42 -3.09 23.93
C ARG A 11 -4.31 -1.81 24.76
N GLY A 12 -4.93 -1.84 25.94
CA GLY A 12 -4.89 -0.70 26.87
C GLY A 12 -5.74 0.50 26.44
N HIS A 13 -6.61 0.33 25.45
CA HIS A 13 -7.56 1.37 25.07
C HIS A 13 -8.58 1.59 26.18
N THR A 14 -8.71 2.83 26.63
CA THR A 14 -9.60 3.23 27.73
C THR A 14 -10.63 4.28 27.32
N ASP A 15 -10.49 4.83 26.10
CA ASP A 15 -11.37 5.88 25.61
C ASP A 15 -12.62 5.29 24.96
N ASP A 16 -13.73 6.03 25.02
CA ASP A 16 -14.92 5.66 24.28
C ASP A 16 -14.64 5.68 22.76
N PRO A 17 -15.08 4.69 22.00
CA PRO A 17 -14.89 4.67 20.57
C PRO A 17 -15.68 5.81 19.91
N HIS A 18 -15.18 6.26 18.75
CA HIS A 18 -15.99 7.12 17.87
C HIS A 18 -17.35 6.44 17.63
N PRO A 19 -18.48 7.17 17.56
CA PRO A 19 -19.82 6.57 17.43
C PRO A 19 -19.99 5.64 16.21
N ASP A 20 -19.15 5.81 15.20
CA ASP A 20 -19.13 4.96 14.02
C ASP A 20 -18.13 3.79 14.12
N VAL A 21 -17.49 3.59 15.27
CA VAL A 21 -16.54 2.49 15.49
C VAL A 21 -17.09 1.52 16.52
N ILE A 22 -17.16 0.25 16.17
CA ILE A 22 -17.58 -0.85 17.03
C ILE A 22 -16.33 -1.66 17.41
N PHE A 23 -15.91 -1.60 18.67
CA PHE A 23 -14.86 -2.46 19.17
C PHE A 23 -15.41 -3.83 19.57
N ILE A 24 -14.82 -4.89 18.99
CA ILE A 24 -15.19 -6.26 19.31
C ILE A 24 -13.94 -7.14 19.47
N GLY A 25 -13.76 -7.69 20.65
CA GLY A 25 -12.54 -8.41 21.02
C GLY A 25 -11.35 -7.47 21.23
N THR A 26 -10.17 -8.05 21.50
CA THR A 26 -8.92 -7.33 21.72
C THR A 26 -7.87 -7.72 20.70
N SER A 27 -7.07 -6.75 20.27
CA SER A 27 -5.97 -7.00 19.34
C SER A 27 -4.79 -7.71 20.02
N THR A 28 -4.18 -8.63 19.30
CA THR A 28 -2.92 -9.28 19.66
C THR A 28 -1.93 -9.10 18.52
N ASP A 29 -0.69 -8.71 18.83
CA ASP A 29 0.35 -8.60 17.82
C ASP A 29 0.78 -10.00 17.36
N PHE A 30 0.65 -10.26 16.08
CA PHE A 30 1.13 -11.48 15.47
C PHE A 30 2.27 -11.15 14.50
N ARG A 31 3.48 -11.57 14.81
CA ARG A 31 4.61 -11.48 13.88
C ARG A 31 4.54 -12.61 12.89
N THR A 32 4.18 -12.30 11.68
CA THR A 32 4.23 -13.27 10.58
C THR A 32 5.65 -13.31 10.02
N LEU A 33 6.43 -14.29 10.43
CA LEU A 33 7.82 -14.49 9.98
C LEU A 33 7.98 -14.80 8.49
N SER A 34 6.90 -15.00 7.74
CA SER A 34 6.97 -15.61 6.40
C SER A 34 6.43 -14.80 5.25
N PHE A 35 5.56 -13.83 5.46
CA PHE A 35 4.88 -13.12 4.35
C PHE A 35 5.35 -11.68 4.16
N SER A 36 5.69 -11.06 5.23
CA SER A 36 6.35 -9.75 5.31
C SER A 36 6.91 -9.65 6.72
N ASP A 37 8.04 -8.99 6.92
CA ASP A 37 8.53 -8.64 8.26
C ASP A 37 7.58 -7.64 8.97
N THR A 38 6.30 -7.62 8.58
CA THR A 38 5.25 -6.76 9.10
C THR A 38 4.54 -7.41 10.27
N THR A 39 4.36 -6.66 11.34
CA THR A 39 3.51 -7.06 12.46
C THR A 39 2.05 -6.91 12.04
N SER A 40 1.32 -8.02 11.98
CA SER A 40 -0.13 -8.00 11.76
C SER A 40 -0.83 -8.09 13.11
N GLN A 41 -1.88 -7.29 13.29
CA GLN A 41 -2.74 -7.40 14.47
C GLN A 41 -3.83 -8.42 14.19
N VAL A 42 -3.94 -9.43 15.05
CA VAL A 42 -4.98 -10.46 15.00
C VAL A 42 -5.87 -10.29 16.21
N SER A 43 -7.18 -10.36 16.05
CA SER A 43 -8.09 -10.34 17.18
C SER A 43 -8.02 -11.64 17.97
N SER A 44 -8.27 -11.56 19.29
CA SER A 44 -8.64 -12.74 20.07
C SER A 44 -9.96 -13.33 19.56
N GLN A 45 -10.21 -14.61 19.84
CA GLN A 45 -11.53 -15.19 19.63
C GLN A 45 -12.56 -14.42 20.46
N VAL A 46 -13.64 -14.02 19.81
CA VAL A 46 -14.76 -13.29 20.43
C VAL A 46 -15.87 -14.25 20.78
N ASP A 47 -16.61 -13.94 21.85
CA ASP A 47 -17.84 -14.67 22.15
C ASP A 47 -18.84 -14.53 20.99
N ASN A 48 -19.36 -15.65 20.54
CA ASN A 48 -20.29 -15.70 19.42
C ASN A 48 -21.61 -14.98 19.74
N ASP A 49 -22.07 -15.01 20.98
CA ASP A 49 -23.31 -14.36 21.41
C ASP A 49 -23.19 -12.83 21.31
N LEU A 50 -22.00 -12.27 21.57
CA LEU A 50 -21.73 -10.84 21.36
C LEU A 50 -21.77 -10.45 19.86
N ILE A 51 -21.22 -11.30 19.01
CA ILE A 51 -21.29 -11.09 17.56
C ILE A 51 -22.72 -11.15 17.07
N ASP A 52 -23.49 -12.17 17.50
CA ASP A 52 -24.88 -12.34 17.08
C ASP A 52 -25.75 -11.18 17.57
N ALA A 53 -25.55 -10.70 18.80
CA ALA A 53 -26.26 -9.54 19.34
C ALA A 53 -25.94 -8.27 18.54
N MET A 54 -24.66 -7.98 18.26
CA MET A 54 -24.25 -6.83 17.46
C MET A 54 -24.83 -6.88 16.04
N LEU A 55 -24.75 -8.03 15.37
CA LEU A 55 -25.32 -8.19 14.02
C LEU A 55 -26.85 -8.02 14.00
N ALA A 56 -27.55 -8.47 15.06
CA ALA A 56 -28.98 -8.32 15.21
C ALA A 56 -29.42 -6.87 15.49
N GLU A 57 -28.61 -6.12 16.25
CA GLU A 57 -28.83 -4.71 16.55
C GLU A 57 -28.60 -3.82 15.32
N GLU A 58 -27.45 -3.96 14.68
CA GLU A 58 -26.99 -3.06 13.61
C GLU A 58 -27.68 -3.33 12.27
N LYS A 59 -28.08 -4.57 11.99
CA LYS A 59 -28.81 -4.97 10.77
C LYS A 59 -28.17 -4.47 9.48
N PHE A 60 -26.87 -4.73 9.33
CA PHE A 60 -26.14 -4.31 8.15
C PHE A 60 -26.74 -4.87 6.85
N ASP A 61 -26.84 -4.04 5.82
CA ASP A 61 -27.12 -4.47 4.46
C ASP A 61 -25.89 -5.14 3.83
N ILE A 62 -24.70 -4.60 4.16
CA ILE A 62 -23.41 -5.03 3.62
C ILE A 62 -22.39 -5.12 4.75
N LEU A 63 -21.60 -6.19 4.75
CA LEU A 63 -20.35 -6.29 5.50
C LEU A 63 -19.19 -6.34 4.52
N HIS A 64 -18.35 -5.33 4.55
CA HIS A 64 -17.17 -5.24 3.69
C HIS A 64 -15.90 -5.54 4.47
N PHE A 65 -15.24 -6.63 4.11
CA PHE A 65 -14.05 -7.14 4.78
C PHE A 65 -12.79 -6.76 3.99
N HIS A 66 -11.82 -6.15 4.66
CA HIS A 66 -10.47 -5.94 4.13
C HIS A 66 -9.57 -7.07 4.61
N GLU A 67 -8.94 -7.79 3.68
CA GLU A 67 -8.18 -9.02 3.96
C GLU A 67 -9.02 -10.05 4.75
N PRO A 68 -10.13 -10.56 4.17
CA PRO A 68 -11.10 -11.42 4.85
C PRO A 68 -10.52 -12.71 5.43
N TRP A 69 -9.35 -13.11 4.97
CA TRP A 69 -8.62 -14.29 5.45
C TRP A 69 -7.86 -14.09 6.77
N MET A 70 -7.87 -12.88 7.33
CA MET A 70 -7.32 -12.68 8.68
C MET A 70 -8.06 -13.58 9.66
N PRO A 71 -7.31 -14.38 10.47
CA PRO A 71 -7.91 -15.41 11.29
C PRO A 71 -8.80 -14.85 12.40
N LEU A 72 -9.73 -15.71 12.86
CA LEU A 72 -10.64 -15.54 13.96
C LEU A 72 -11.81 -14.58 13.65
N LEU A 73 -11.72 -13.30 13.94
CA LEU A 73 -12.85 -12.37 13.90
C LEU A 73 -13.55 -12.31 12.52
N SER A 74 -12.78 -12.17 11.44
CA SER A 74 -13.38 -12.12 10.08
C SER A 74 -14.22 -13.37 9.77
N ARG A 75 -13.69 -14.55 10.10
CA ARG A 75 -14.41 -15.80 9.88
C ARG A 75 -15.64 -15.94 10.79
N GLN A 76 -15.57 -15.48 12.06
CA GLN A 76 -16.70 -15.50 12.98
C GLN A 76 -17.84 -14.60 12.46
N LEU A 77 -17.52 -13.37 12.02
CA LEU A 77 -18.48 -12.45 11.41
C LEU A 77 -19.06 -13.00 10.13
N LEU A 78 -18.23 -13.44 9.19
CA LEU A 78 -18.65 -13.99 7.90
C LEU A 78 -19.62 -15.17 8.05
N SER A 79 -19.34 -16.10 8.96
CA SER A 79 -20.16 -17.29 9.15
C SER A 79 -21.51 -17.04 9.81
N ARG A 80 -21.72 -15.84 10.41
CA ARG A 80 -22.94 -15.43 11.13
C ARG A 80 -23.72 -14.33 10.40
N SER A 81 -23.06 -13.67 9.47
CA SER A 81 -23.67 -12.60 8.68
C SER A 81 -24.84 -13.12 7.84
N LYS A 82 -25.90 -12.29 7.79
CA LYS A 82 -27.00 -12.40 6.82
C LYS A 82 -26.97 -11.26 5.80
N ALA A 83 -26.01 -10.34 5.94
CA ALA A 83 -25.77 -9.27 5.01
C ALA A 83 -25.00 -9.77 3.77
N VAL A 84 -24.93 -8.94 2.74
CA VAL A 84 -24.03 -9.18 1.61
C VAL A 84 -22.59 -9.07 2.10
N ASN A 85 -21.80 -10.11 1.95
CA ASN A 85 -20.42 -10.17 2.38
C ASN A 85 -19.47 -9.88 1.21
N ILE A 86 -18.72 -8.79 1.28
CA ILE A 86 -17.77 -8.37 0.25
C ILE A 86 -16.35 -8.49 0.81
N GLY A 87 -15.44 -9.07 0.05
CA GLY A 87 -14.04 -9.17 0.43
C GLY A 87 -13.15 -8.37 -0.49
N THR A 88 -12.31 -7.46 0.05
CA THR A 88 -11.25 -6.77 -0.69
C THR A 88 -9.89 -7.29 -0.28
N PHE A 89 -9.09 -7.65 -1.28
CA PHE A 89 -7.74 -8.17 -1.12
C PHE A 89 -6.72 -7.09 -1.47
N HIS A 90 -5.84 -6.81 -0.50
CA HIS A 90 -4.83 -5.76 -0.60
C HIS A 90 -3.41 -6.31 -0.72
N ALA A 91 -3.16 -7.51 -0.19
CA ALA A 91 -1.82 -8.04 -0.09
C ALA A 91 -1.43 -8.86 -1.32
N LYS A 92 -0.20 -8.65 -1.80
CA LYS A 92 0.45 -9.61 -2.68
C LYS A 92 1.19 -10.65 -1.86
N VAL A 93 0.86 -11.91 -2.09
CA VAL A 93 1.61 -13.02 -1.52
C VAL A 93 2.93 -13.19 -2.27
N THR A 94 4.03 -13.33 -1.53
CA THR A 94 5.36 -13.51 -2.14
C THR A 94 5.52 -14.90 -2.75
N ASP A 95 6.16 -14.98 -3.92
CA ASP A 95 6.41 -16.24 -4.65
C ASP A 95 7.49 -17.15 -4.05
N SER A 96 7.84 -16.99 -2.78
CA SER A 96 8.82 -17.84 -2.15
C SER A 96 8.30 -19.27 -1.94
N THR A 97 9.18 -20.26 -2.02
CA THR A 97 8.85 -21.68 -1.76
C THR A 97 8.26 -21.87 -0.36
N LEU A 98 8.75 -21.10 0.61
CA LEU A 98 8.26 -21.11 1.98
C LEU A 98 6.82 -20.57 2.05
N SER A 99 6.55 -19.45 1.39
CA SER A 99 5.20 -18.87 1.30
C SER A 99 4.22 -19.86 0.66
N ARG A 100 4.60 -20.50 -0.44
CA ARG A 100 3.76 -21.51 -1.11
C ARG A 100 3.47 -22.73 -0.21
N SER A 101 4.44 -23.16 0.61
CA SER A 101 4.24 -24.27 1.55
C SER A 101 3.29 -23.90 2.67
N ILE A 102 3.42 -22.70 3.25
CA ILE A 102 2.52 -22.19 4.29
C ILE A 102 1.10 -22.02 3.72
N LEU A 103 0.98 -21.47 2.52
CA LEU A 103 -0.32 -21.30 1.87
C LEU A 103 -1.04 -22.64 1.64
N LYS A 104 -0.31 -23.70 1.26
CA LYS A 104 -0.90 -25.04 1.18
C LYS A 104 -1.43 -25.52 2.53
N THR A 105 -0.72 -25.24 3.61
CA THR A 105 -1.14 -25.63 4.96
C THR A 105 -2.39 -24.87 5.42
N VAL A 106 -2.48 -23.58 5.09
CA VAL A 106 -3.63 -22.75 5.47
C VAL A 106 -4.75 -22.73 4.43
N SER A 107 -4.58 -23.37 3.27
CA SER A 107 -5.56 -23.36 2.17
C SER A 107 -6.94 -23.84 2.61
N PHE A 108 -7.00 -24.85 3.49
CA PHE A 108 -8.29 -25.32 4.02
C PHE A 108 -9.03 -24.22 4.79
N TYR A 109 -8.31 -23.45 5.60
CA TYR A 109 -8.88 -22.30 6.31
C TYR A 109 -9.33 -21.22 5.34
N LEU A 110 -8.49 -20.85 4.37
CA LEU A 110 -8.78 -19.83 3.38
C LEU A 110 -10.03 -20.19 2.56
N ASN A 111 -10.13 -21.43 2.08
CA ASN A 111 -11.31 -21.94 1.39
C ASN A 111 -12.57 -21.90 2.28
N SER A 112 -12.42 -22.11 3.59
CA SER A 112 -13.53 -21.99 4.54
C SER A 112 -14.04 -20.57 4.75
N VAL A 113 -13.22 -19.56 4.44
CA VAL A 113 -13.60 -18.14 4.46
C VAL A 113 -14.25 -17.74 3.14
N MET A 114 -13.65 -18.13 2.01
CA MET A 114 -14.09 -17.77 0.66
C MET A 114 -15.57 -18.12 0.40
N LYS A 115 -16.04 -19.24 0.92
CA LYS A 115 -17.44 -19.70 0.73
C LYS A 115 -18.51 -18.78 1.32
N TYR A 116 -18.12 -17.84 2.20
CA TYR A 116 -19.04 -16.86 2.81
C TYR A 116 -19.00 -15.50 2.13
N LEU A 117 -18.13 -15.31 1.14
CA LEU A 117 -18.02 -14.06 0.40
C LEU A 117 -18.91 -14.11 -0.85
N ASP A 118 -19.82 -13.16 -0.96
CA ASP A 118 -20.73 -13.03 -2.10
C ASP A 118 -20.04 -12.31 -3.27
N VAL A 119 -19.16 -11.35 -2.96
CA VAL A 119 -18.44 -10.55 -3.96
C VAL A 119 -16.97 -10.42 -3.57
N LEU A 120 -16.10 -10.57 -4.57
CA LEU A 120 -14.65 -10.43 -4.40
C LEU A 120 -14.14 -9.21 -5.15
N THR A 121 -13.30 -8.43 -4.47
CA THR A 121 -12.59 -7.31 -5.07
C THR A 121 -11.10 -7.38 -4.72
N ALA A 122 -10.27 -6.78 -5.56
CA ALA A 122 -8.86 -6.58 -5.25
C ALA A 122 -8.41 -5.19 -5.70
N VAL A 123 -7.35 -4.68 -5.08
CA VAL A 123 -6.86 -3.32 -5.37
C VAL A 123 -6.05 -3.23 -6.67
N SER A 124 -5.62 -4.36 -7.20
CA SER A 124 -4.85 -4.49 -8.45
C SER A 124 -4.89 -5.92 -8.96
N ASP A 125 -4.42 -6.14 -10.19
CA ASP A 125 -4.21 -7.49 -10.74
C ASP A 125 -3.24 -8.29 -9.86
N SER A 126 -2.17 -7.65 -9.37
CA SER A 126 -1.22 -8.25 -8.42
C SER A 126 -1.86 -8.63 -7.08
N GLY A 127 -2.80 -7.83 -6.59
CA GLY A 127 -3.56 -8.14 -5.36
C GLY A 127 -4.54 -9.29 -5.57
N ALA A 128 -5.06 -9.47 -6.79
CA ALA A 128 -5.96 -10.55 -7.16
C ALA A 128 -5.25 -11.89 -7.42
N GLU A 129 -3.97 -11.86 -7.77
CA GLU A 129 -3.20 -13.00 -8.29
C GLU A 129 -3.34 -14.28 -7.44
N TYR A 130 -3.15 -14.15 -6.13
CA TYR A 130 -3.25 -15.30 -5.24
C TYR A 130 -4.70 -15.77 -5.05
N VAL A 131 -5.64 -14.84 -4.90
CA VAL A 131 -7.06 -15.16 -4.70
C VAL A 131 -7.62 -15.90 -5.90
N SER A 132 -7.23 -15.51 -7.12
CA SER A 132 -7.66 -16.16 -8.36
C SER A 132 -7.25 -17.64 -8.46
N THR A 133 -6.24 -18.06 -7.67
CA THR A 133 -5.86 -19.49 -7.60
C THR A 133 -6.77 -20.33 -6.69
N MET A 134 -7.65 -19.68 -5.92
CA MET A 134 -8.48 -20.32 -4.89
C MET A 134 -9.95 -20.39 -5.25
N THR A 135 -10.39 -19.65 -6.26
CA THR A 135 -11.80 -19.55 -6.63
C THR A 135 -11.96 -19.22 -8.10
N ASP A 136 -13.03 -19.72 -8.70
CA ASP A 136 -13.48 -19.36 -10.05
C ASP A 136 -14.43 -18.16 -10.05
N GLN A 137 -14.76 -17.61 -8.87
CA GLN A 137 -15.58 -16.40 -8.78
C GLN A 137 -14.86 -15.21 -9.43
N PRO A 138 -15.57 -14.33 -10.14
CA PRO A 138 -14.99 -13.14 -10.71
C PRO A 138 -14.49 -12.19 -9.61
N ILE A 139 -13.28 -11.63 -9.81
CA ILE A 139 -12.68 -10.64 -8.91
C ILE A 139 -12.73 -9.29 -9.60
N THR A 140 -13.46 -8.33 -9.02
CA THR A 140 -13.52 -6.96 -9.55
C THR A 140 -12.34 -6.15 -9.06
N ILE A 141 -11.58 -5.56 -9.97
CA ILE A 141 -10.46 -4.68 -9.59
C ILE A 141 -11.01 -3.28 -9.31
N ILE A 142 -10.89 -2.85 -8.05
CA ILE A 142 -11.19 -1.48 -7.61
C ILE A 142 -9.95 -0.95 -6.90
N PRO A 143 -9.26 0.05 -7.48
CA PRO A 143 -7.98 0.52 -6.96
C PRO A 143 -8.14 1.24 -5.62
N ASN A 144 -7.02 1.36 -4.88
CA ASN A 144 -7.00 2.26 -3.72
C ASN A 144 -7.19 3.71 -4.16
N GLY A 145 -7.96 4.46 -3.37
CA GLY A 145 -8.17 5.88 -3.56
C GLY A 145 -7.20 6.75 -2.75
N ILE A 146 -7.08 8.01 -3.16
CA ILE A 146 -6.39 9.04 -2.38
C ILE A 146 -7.21 10.34 -2.31
N ASP A 147 -6.95 11.14 -1.28
CA ASP A 147 -7.51 12.48 -1.13
C ASP A 147 -6.70 13.48 -1.97
N LEU A 148 -7.08 13.66 -3.24
CA LEU A 148 -6.36 14.56 -4.14
C LEU A 148 -6.35 16.00 -3.66
N ASP A 149 -7.38 16.47 -2.94
CA ASP A 149 -7.46 17.85 -2.46
C ASP A 149 -6.42 18.12 -1.39
N LYS A 150 -6.14 17.13 -0.54
CA LYS A 150 -5.10 17.20 0.47
C LYS A 150 -3.70 17.39 -0.16
N TYR A 151 -3.39 16.65 -1.21
CA TYR A 151 -2.08 16.67 -1.86
C TYR A 151 -1.93 17.87 -2.82
N SER A 152 -2.97 18.22 -3.57
CA SER A 152 -2.93 19.29 -4.56
C SER A 152 -2.69 20.68 -3.95
N LYS A 153 -3.17 20.91 -2.72
CA LYS A 153 -2.94 22.17 -1.99
C LYS A 153 -1.45 22.46 -1.74
N LEU A 154 -0.64 21.43 -1.70
CA LEU A 154 0.81 21.50 -1.46
C LEU A 154 1.62 21.43 -2.75
N SER A 155 0.98 21.06 -3.84
CA SER A 155 1.61 21.00 -5.16
C SER A 155 2.03 22.40 -5.60
N LYS A 156 3.23 22.79 -5.24
CA LYS A 156 3.88 23.95 -5.85
C LYS A 156 4.26 23.58 -7.26
N LYS A 157 3.54 24.14 -8.23
CA LYS A 157 3.92 24.06 -9.64
C LYS A 157 5.36 24.48 -9.78
N LYS A 158 6.19 23.59 -10.25
CA LYS A 158 7.41 23.78 -11.03
C LYS A 158 8.51 22.84 -10.58
N ASP A 159 9.26 22.45 -11.58
CA ASP A 159 10.60 21.89 -11.45
C ASP A 159 11.35 22.61 -10.33
N THR A 160 11.48 21.95 -9.20
CA THR A 160 12.15 22.56 -8.05
C THR A 160 13.65 22.56 -8.34
N ASP A 161 14.34 23.69 -8.11
CA ASP A 161 15.81 23.74 -8.17
C ASP A 161 16.48 22.87 -7.08
N ASN A 162 15.64 22.25 -6.24
CA ASN A 162 16.07 21.39 -5.15
C ASN A 162 16.42 19.97 -5.67
N ASN A 163 17.69 19.71 -5.89
CA ASN A 163 18.23 18.42 -6.33
C ASN A 163 18.10 17.34 -5.22
N THR A 164 16.89 17.08 -4.75
CA THR A 164 16.62 16.10 -3.69
C THR A 164 15.92 14.87 -4.24
N VAL A 165 16.48 13.70 -3.91
CA VAL A 165 15.84 12.40 -4.03
C VAL A 165 15.26 12.04 -2.66
N LEU A 166 13.98 11.72 -2.59
CA LEU A 166 13.28 11.37 -1.36
C LEU A 166 12.86 9.90 -1.39
N PHE A 167 13.13 9.18 -0.33
CA PHE A 167 12.50 7.91 -0.01
C PHE A 167 11.61 8.08 1.23
N VAL A 168 10.39 7.51 1.18
CA VAL A 168 9.51 7.41 2.36
C VAL A 168 9.01 5.98 2.48
N GLY A 169 9.24 5.34 3.62
CA GLY A 169 8.75 4.00 3.87
C GLY A 169 9.47 3.29 5.01
N ARG A 170 8.95 2.09 5.36
CA ARG A 170 9.60 1.25 6.36
C ARG A 170 10.98 0.78 5.88
N LEU A 171 11.98 0.86 6.74
CA LEU A 171 13.34 0.41 6.43
C LEU A 171 13.46 -1.09 6.64
N GLU A 172 13.09 -1.85 5.61
CA GLU A 172 13.12 -3.30 5.57
C GLU A 172 13.60 -3.79 4.20
N ARG A 173 14.11 -5.01 4.16
CA ARG A 173 14.77 -5.59 2.97
C ARG A 173 13.98 -5.40 1.67
N ARG A 174 12.66 -5.66 1.70
CA ARG A 174 11.82 -5.60 0.50
C ARG A 174 11.68 -4.21 -0.10
N LYS A 175 11.86 -3.14 0.71
CA LYS A 175 11.79 -1.74 0.25
C LYS A 175 13.01 -1.30 -0.55
N GLY A 176 14.07 -2.10 -0.58
CA GLY A 176 15.18 -1.94 -1.52
C GLY A 176 16.10 -0.76 -1.30
N VAL A 177 16.05 -0.08 -0.14
CA VAL A 177 16.88 1.13 0.15
C VAL A 177 18.37 0.89 -0.03
N LYS A 178 18.86 -0.33 0.25
CA LYS A 178 20.27 -0.68 0.00
C LYS A 178 20.68 -0.51 -1.47
N TYR A 179 19.78 -0.70 -2.41
CA TYR A 179 20.04 -0.52 -3.84
C TYR A 179 20.01 0.97 -4.21
N LEU A 180 19.15 1.76 -3.53
CA LEU A 180 19.14 3.20 -3.69
C LEU A 180 20.47 3.82 -3.23
N LEU A 181 21.03 3.37 -2.09
CA LEU A 181 22.34 3.84 -1.62
C LEU A 181 23.45 3.55 -2.63
N LYS A 182 23.46 2.34 -3.22
CA LYS A 182 24.44 1.98 -4.28
C LYS A 182 24.26 2.84 -5.55
N ALA A 183 23.03 3.03 -6.01
CA ALA A 183 22.76 3.89 -7.17
C ALA A 183 23.11 5.35 -6.86
N PHE A 184 22.86 5.81 -5.64
CA PHE A 184 23.19 7.16 -5.20
C PHE A 184 24.70 7.41 -5.18
N GLN A 185 25.54 6.42 -4.83
CA GLN A 185 26.98 6.49 -4.93
C GLN A 185 27.44 6.82 -6.37
N VAL A 186 26.81 6.20 -7.37
CA VAL A 186 27.11 6.48 -8.79
C VAL A 186 26.66 7.89 -9.18
N ILE A 187 25.46 8.30 -8.74
CA ILE A 187 24.93 9.64 -9.05
C ILE A 187 25.78 10.75 -8.46
N GLN A 188 26.25 10.57 -7.23
CA GLN A 188 27.06 11.56 -6.52
C GLN A 188 28.35 11.92 -7.26
N GLN A 189 28.91 10.99 -8.06
CA GLN A 189 30.10 11.25 -8.88
C GLN A 189 29.85 12.29 -9.99
N THR A 190 28.63 12.33 -10.54
CA THR A 190 28.26 13.25 -11.63
C THR A 190 27.41 14.42 -11.16
N ASN A 191 26.78 14.31 -10.00
CA ASN A 191 25.90 15.33 -9.40
C ASN A 191 26.26 15.48 -7.91
N PRO A 192 27.37 16.15 -7.56
CA PRO A 192 27.87 16.22 -6.17
C PRO A 192 26.92 16.97 -5.22
N ASP A 193 26.07 17.85 -5.75
CA ASP A 193 25.11 18.64 -4.95
C ASP A 193 23.77 17.93 -4.73
N VAL A 194 23.59 16.71 -5.29
CA VAL A 194 22.36 15.94 -5.07
C VAL A 194 22.24 15.52 -3.61
N LYS A 195 21.02 15.57 -3.08
CA LYS A 195 20.70 15.17 -1.70
C LYS A 195 19.82 13.93 -1.72
N LEU A 196 20.03 13.04 -0.76
CA LEU A 196 19.18 11.90 -0.51
C LEU A 196 18.56 12.01 0.88
N ILE A 197 17.24 12.07 0.94
CA ILE A 197 16.51 12.04 2.20
C ILE A 197 15.81 10.68 2.32
N ILE A 198 16.08 9.98 3.41
CA ILE A 198 15.47 8.69 3.75
C ILE A 198 14.61 8.90 4.99
N ALA A 199 13.30 8.90 4.78
CA ALA A 199 12.30 9.07 5.83
C ALA A 199 11.60 7.75 6.13
N GLY A 200 11.64 7.34 7.37
CA GLY A 200 11.07 6.10 7.88
C GLY A 200 11.99 5.39 8.85
N ASP A 201 11.48 4.34 9.45
CA ASP A 201 12.19 3.51 10.41
C ASP A 201 11.94 2.02 10.12
N GLY A 202 12.73 1.15 10.70
CA GLY A 202 12.57 -0.29 10.52
C GLY A 202 13.82 -1.09 10.89
N PRO A 203 13.73 -2.43 10.80
CA PRO A 203 14.78 -3.34 11.26
C PRO A 203 16.13 -3.19 10.54
N ASP A 204 16.13 -2.64 9.32
CA ASP A 204 17.37 -2.47 8.53
C ASP A 204 18.02 -1.10 8.72
N ARG A 205 17.49 -0.20 9.58
CA ARG A 205 17.96 1.20 9.70
C ARG A 205 19.45 1.28 9.98
N GLU A 206 19.93 0.71 11.07
CA GLU A 206 21.33 0.75 11.48
C GLU A 206 22.26 0.22 10.38
N LYS A 207 21.88 -0.89 9.75
CA LYS A 207 22.63 -1.48 8.63
C LYS A 207 22.70 -0.57 7.41
N LEU A 208 21.63 0.19 7.13
CA LEU A 208 21.60 1.12 6.01
C LEU A 208 22.42 2.40 6.29
N GLU A 209 22.42 2.88 7.54
CA GLU A 209 23.25 4.00 7.98
C GLU A 209 24.75 3.64 7.87
N LEU A 210 25.16 2.48 8.39
CA LEU A 210 26.54 1.97 8.25
C LEU A 210 26.92 1.79 6.77
N MET A 211 26.02 1.28 5.95
CA MET A 211 26.27 1.13 4.52
C MET A 211 26.48 2.48 3.82
N ALA A 212 25.76 3.52 4.21
CA ALA A 212 25.97 4.86 3.65
C ALA A 212 27.34 5.42 4.02
N GLU A 213 27.83 5.15 5.24
CA GLU A 213 29.19 5.49 5.68
C GLU A 213 30.26 4.71 4.88
N ASP A 214 30.11 3.38 4.77
CA ASP A 214 31.04 2.51 4.03
C ASP A 214 31.16 2.89 2.54
N LEU A 215 30.07 3.39 1.95
CA LEU A 215 30.04 3.88 0.57
C LEU A 215 30.54 5.33 0.42
N ASP A 216 30.99 5.97 1.51
CA ASP A 216 31.40 7.39 1.58
C ASP A 216 30.35 8.35 0.97
N LEU A 217 29.07 8.10 1.22
CA LEU A 217 28.00 8.93 0.69
C LEU A 217 27.97 10.29 1.40
N LYS A 218 27.97 11.34 0.61
CA LYS A 218 27.74 12.71 1.10
C LYS A 218 26.26 13.08 0.90
N ASN A 219 25.77 14.05 1.65
CA ASN A 219 24.41 14.59 1.50
C ASN A 219 23.28 13.54 1.66
N VAL A 220 23.49 12.50 2.46
CA VAL A 220 22.45 11.54 2.84
C VAL A 220 21.95 11.86 4.24
N THR A 221 20.64 11.91 4.42
CA THR A 221 20.00 12.19 5.71
C THR A 221 18.95 11.15 6.04
N PHE A 222 19.08 10.47 7.17
CA PHE A 222 18.07 9.56 7.72
C PHE A 222 17.23 10.31 8.77
N LEU A 223 15.94 10.53 8.48
CA LEU A 223 15.04 11.30 9.34
C LEU A 223 14.34 10.46 10.42
N GLY A 224 14.35 9.13 10.28
CA GLY A 224 13.49 8.27 11.12
C GLY A 224 12.01 8.43 10.78
N PHE A 225 11.15 8.07 11.72
CA PHE A 225 9.72 8.23 11.57
C PHE A 225 9.34 9.71 11.48
N ILE A 226 8.52 10.06 10.50
CA ILE A 226 8.08 11.44 10.25
C ILE A 226 6.56 11.55 10.32
N SER A 227 6.06 12.74 10.63
CA SER A 227 4.62 13.03 10.61
C SER A 227 4.09 13.05 9.17
N GLU A 228 2.79 12.87 9.02
CA GLU A 228 2.10 12.96 7.73
C GLU A 228 2.30 14.34 7.08
N GLU A 229 2.25 15.41 7.90
CA GLU A 229 2.48 16.78 7.43
C GLU A 229 3.89 16.95 6.86
N LEU A 230 4.92 16.44 7.55
CA LEU A 230 6.29 16.51 7.06
C LEU A 230 6.49 15.65 5.80
N LYS A 231 5.84 14.48 5.72
CA LYS A 231 5.84 13.66 4.50
C LYS A 231 5.32 14.44 3.29
N LEU A 232 4.18 15.09 3.45
CA LEU A 232 3.57 15.90 2.39
C LEU A 232 4.48 17.03 1.93
N LYS A 233 5.10 17.74 2.90
CA LYS A 233 6.05 18.81 2.61
C LYS A 233 7.26 18.28 1.85
N LEU A 234 7.87 17.20 2.31
CA LEU A 234 9.05 16.60 1.67
C LEU A 234 8.73 16.11 0.25
N LEU A 235 7.57 15.50 0.04
CA LEU A 235 7.11 15.13 -1.30
C LEU A 235 7.03 16.34 -2.21
N ALA A 236 6.34 17.40 -1.80
CA ALA A 236 6.16 18.61 -2.61
C ALA A 236 7.48 19.38 -2.90
N GLU A 237 8.47 19.27 -2.02
CA GLU A 237 9.77 19.98 -2.13
C GLU A 237 10.85 19.16 -2.84
N SER A 238 10.68 17.85 -2.97
CA SER A 238 11.67 16.97 -3.61
C SER A 238 11.54 16.95 -5.12
N LYS A 239 12.66 16.85 -5.84
CA LYS A 239 12.68 16.71 -7.29
C LYS A 239 12.22 15.32 -7.71
N ILE A 240 12.66 14.28 -7.01
CA ILE A 240 12.33 12.89 -7.27
C ILE A 240 11.86 12.22 -5.98
N PHE A 241 10.78 11.48 -6.08
CA PHE A 241 10.40 10.46 -5.11
C PHE A 241 10.88 9.10 -5.59
N CYS A 242 11.65 8.39 -4.78
CA CYS A 242 12.19 7.09 -5.13
C CYS A 242 11.62 6.00 -4.21
N SER A 243 10.97 4.99 -4.80
CA SER A 243 10.46 3.82 -4.08
C SER A 243 10.99 2.52 -4.71
N PRO A 244 12.21 2.10 -4.35
CA PRO A 244 12.92 1.00 -5.01
C PRO A 244 12.51 -0.38 -4.47
N ALA A 245 11.26 -0.57 -4.10
CA ALA A 245 10.77 -1.84 -3.58
C ALA A 245 10.94 -2.97 -4.61
N ILE A 246 11.51 -4.09 -4.16
CA ILE A 246 11.84 -5.23 -5.02
C ILE A 246 10.72 -6.28 -5.07
N PHE A 247 9.93 -6.41 -4.01
CA PHE A 247 8.78 -7.33 -3.95
C PHE A 247 7.76 -6.90 -2.87
N GLY A 248 6.60 -7.56 -2.85
CA GLY A 248 5.60 -7.42 -1.78
C GLY A 248 4.78 -6.13 -1.82
N GLU A 249 4.78 -5.42 -2.93
CA GLU A 249 3.88 -4.30 -3.19
C GLU A 249 2.72 -4.78 -4.07
N SER A 250 1.52 -4.55 -3.62
CA SER A 250 0.31 -4.91 -4.36
C SER A 250 -0.24 -3.77 -5.21
N PHE A 251 0.05 -2.51 -4.84
CA PHE A 251 -0.52 -1.35 -5.53
C PHE A 251 0.46 -0.16 -5.64
N GLY A 252 0.83 0.44 -4.51
CA GLY A 252 1.77 1.58 -4.50
C GLY A 252 1.12 2.93 -4.22
N ILE A 253 0.35 3.04 -3.13
CA ILE A 253 -0.28 4.31 -2.71
C ILE A 253 0.74 5.45 -2.64
N VAL A 254 1.96 5.18 -2.19
CA VAL A 254 3.04 6.20 -2.11
C VAL A 254 3.40 6.81 -3.46
N LEU A 255 3.23 6.06 -4.56
CA LEU A 255 3.43 6.58 -5.92
C LEU A 255 2.30 7.52 -6.33
N LEU A 256 1.06 7.22 -5.94
CA LEU A 256 -0.07 8.13 -6.12
C LEU A 256 0.11 9.42 -5.32
N GLU A 257 0.61 9.34 -4.09
CA GLU A 257 0.92 10.49 -3.25
C GLU A 257 1.95 11.41 -3.93
N ALA A 258 3.00 10.82 -4.48
CA ALA A 258 4.01 11.55 -5.24
C ALA A 258 3.44 12.19 -6.52
N MET A 259 2.62 11.46 -7.29
CA MET A 259 1.93 12.02 -8.46
C MET A 259 1.02 13.19 -8.08
N ALA A 260 0.26 13.06 -6.99
CA ALA A 260 -0.68 14.09 -6.52
C ALA A 260 0.02 15.35 -6.02
N THR A 261 1.27 15.24 -5.52
CA THR A 261 2.14 16.38 -5.19
C THR A 261 2.96 16.88 -6.38
N SER A 262 2.74 16.34 -7.58
CA SER A 262 3.52 16.65 -8.79
C SER A 262 5.01 16.32 -8.67
N THR A 263 5.36 15.29 -7.89
CA THR A 263 6.73 14.84 -7.71
C THR A 263 7.03 13.66 -8.63
N VAL A 264 8.07 13.80 -9.46
CA VAL A 264 8.48 12.72 -10.37
C VAL A 264 8.87 11.48 -9.58
N THR A 265 8.47 10.30 -10.05
CA THR A 265 8.79 9.04 -9.36
C THR A 265 9.86 8.23 -10.10
N VAL A 266 10.68 7.49 -9.33
CA VAL A 266 11.43 6.34 -9.81
C VAL A 266 11.10 5.16 -8.88
N ALA A 267 10.65 4.04 -9.44
CA ALA A 267 10.07 2.95 -8.68
C ALA A 267 10.62 1.58 -9.14
N GLY A 268 10.68 0.63 -8.22
CA GLY A 268 11.09 -0.73 -8.51
C GLY A 268 10.09 -1.44 -9.44
N ASN A 269 10.59 -2.42 -10.19
CA ASN A 269 9.82 -3.16 -11.20
C ASN A 269 9.00 -4.33 -10.60
N ASN A 270 8.62 -4.24 -9.31
CA ASN A 270 7.67 -5.19 -8.75
C ASN A 270 6.30 -5.08 -9.43
N SER A 271 5.51 -6.14 -9.38
CA SER A 271 4.25 -6.22 -10.12
C SER A 271 3.25 -5.12 -9.72
N GLY A 272 3.07 -4.84 -8.42
CA GLY A 272 2.12 -3.82 -7.97
C GLY A 272 2.45 -2.43 -8.51
N TYR A 273 3.72 -2.05 -8.54
CA TYR A 273 4.13 -0.78 -9.13
C TYR A 273 4.02 -0.79 -10.67
N SER A 274 4.35 -1.92 -11.31
CA SER A 274 4.20 -2.07 -12.75
C SER A 274 2.74 -2.04 -13.21
N ASP A 275 1.82 -2.59 -12.39
CA ASP A 275 0.38 -2.50 -12.64
C ASP A 275 -0.13 -1.04 -12.58
N LEU A 276 0.42 -0.25 -11.66
CA LEU A 276 0.05 1.16 -11.51
C LEU A 276 0.71 2.05 -12.57
N MET A 277 1.99 1.84 -12.87
CA MET A 277 2.81 2.75 -13.70
C MET A 277 2.76 2.37 -15.19
N LYS A 278 1.55 2.32 -15.77
CA LYS A 278 1.33 1.98 -17.18
C LYS A 278 1.57 3.21 -18.11
N GLY A 279 1.79 2.95 -19.39
CA GLY A 279 1.99 4.00 -20.40
C GLY A 279 3.25 4.83 -20.12
N VAL A 280 3.13 6.16 -20.08
CA VAL A 280 4.26 7.07 -19.77
C VAL A 280 4.84 6.80 -18.40
N GLY A 281 4.04 6.30 -17.45
CA GLY A 281 4.50 5.89 -16.13
C GLY A 281 5.60 4.83 -16.15
N ALA A 282 5.67 4.01 -17.18
CA ALA A 282 6.73 3.02 -17.33
C ALA A 282 8.15 3.63 -17.39
N LEU A 283 8.26 4.92 -17.72
CA LEU A 283 9.53 5.66 -17.59
C LEU A 283 10.07 5.69 -16.17
N SER A 284 9.20 5.54 -15.17
CA SER A 284 9.58 5.48 -13.75
C SER A 284 10.09 4.12 -13.30
N ILE A 285 9.77 3.05 -14.03
CA ILE A 285 10.03 1.68 -13.58
C ILE A 285 11.45 1.24 -13.94
N VAL A 286 12.13 0.67 -12.95
CA VAL A 286 13.51 0.17 -13.09
C VAL A 286 13.72 -1.05 -12.20
N ASN A 287 14.61 -1.97 -12.59
CA ASN A 287 15.09 -3.01 -11.69
C ASN A 287 16.07 -2.40 -10.67
N PRO A 288 15.74 -2.29 -9.36
CA PRO A 288 16.65 -1.71 -8.39
C PRO A 288 17.94 -2.50 -8.19
N GLU A 289 17.93 -3.81 -8.49
CA GLU A 289 19.10 -4.68 -8.35
C GLU A 289 20.15 -4.43 -9.44
N ASP A 290 19.75 -3.86 -10.57
CA ASP A 290 20.68 -3.34 -11.59
C ASP A 290 21.09 -1.90 -11.21
N THR A 291 22.16 -1.80 -10.45
CA THR A 291 22.67 -0.53 -9.91
C THR A 291 22.99 0.49 -11.02
N VAL A 292 23.48 0.04 -12.17
CA VAL A 292 23.88 0.92 -13.29
C VAL A 292 22.63 1.52 -13.95
N GLU A 293 21.68 0.68 -14.32
CA GLU A 293 20.43 1.17 -14.91
C GLU A 293 19.62 2.01 -13.92
N PHE A 294 19.62 1.64 -12.62
CA PHE A 294 18.93 2.41 -11.61
C PHE A 294 19.53 3.80 -11.44
N ALA A 295 20.87 3.91 -11.36
CA ALA A 295 21.57 5.19 -11.32
C ALA A 295 21.30 6.01 -12.60
N ARG A 296 21.33 5.36 -13.77
CA ARG A 296 21.02 6.01 -15.06
C ARG A 296 19.60 6.58 -15.07
N ARG A 297 18.61 5.83 -14.57
CA ARG A 297 17.22 6.27 -14.50
C ARG A 297 17.02 7.46 -13.56
N LEU A 298 17.61 7.40 -12.37
CA LEU A 298 17.60 8.53 -11.43
C LEU A 298 18.27 9.76 -12.04
N ASN A 299 19.44 9.59 -12.66
CA ASN A 299 20.18 10.68 -13.30
C ASN A 299 19.39 11.32 -14.45
N MET A 300 18.74 10.51 -15.28
CA MET A 300 17.86 10.98 -16.34
C MET A 300 16.72 11.84 -15.76
N MET A 301 16.04 11.36 -14.72
CA MET A 301 14.95 12.12 -14.09
C MET A 301 15.44 13.36 -13.34
N LEU A 302 16.69 13.40 -12.87
CA LEU A 302 17.28 14.59 -12.25
C LEU A 302 17.63 15.68 -13.25
N ASN A 303 18.14 15.31 -14.45
CA ASN A 303 18.81 16.24 -15.34
C ASN A 303 18.05 16.56 -16.62
N GLU A 304 17.01 15.77 -16.99
CA GLU A 304 16.26 15.94 -18.25
C GLU A 304 14.87 16.58 -17.99
N PRO A 305 14.77 17.92 -18.06
CA PRO A 305 13.52 18.62 -17.75
C PRO A 305 12.39 18.27 -18.73
N ASP A 306 12.69 17.99 -19.99
CA ASP A 306 11.68 17.63 -20.99
C ASP A 306 11.05 16.26 -20.67
N ILE A 307 11.84 15.30 -20.20
CA ILE A 307 11.32 13.99 -19.78
C ILE A 307 10.45 14.17 -18.53
N ARG A 308 10.89 14.97 -17.55
CA ARG A 308 10.07 15.28 -16.37
C ARG A 308 8.75 15.94 -16.76
N LYS A 309 8.77 16.86 -17.74
CA LYS A 309 7.56 17.53 -18.22
C LYS A 309 6.56 16.52 -18.81
N VAL A 310 7.00 15.62 -19.69
CA VAL A 310 6.16 14.57 -20.25
C VAL A 310 5.57 13.69 -19.15
N TRP A 311 6.37 13.34 -18.15
CA TRP A 311 5.93 12.56 -17.01
C TRP A 311 4.88 13.31 -16.17
N HIS A 312 5.11 14.61 -15.88
CA HIS A 312 4.17 15.46 -15.13
C HIS A 312 2.81 15.58 -15.83
N ASP A 313 2.82 15.88 -17.12
CA ASP A 313 1.60 16.06 -17.89
C ASP A 313 0.75 14.78 -17.88
N TRP A 314 1.40 13.61 -17.95
CA TRP A 314 0.76 12.31 -17.78
C TRP A 314 0.23 12.11 -16.35
N ALA A 315 1.09 12.26 -15.35
CA ALA A 315 0.79 11.93 -13.94
C ALA A 315 -0.38 12.74 -13.40
N GLN A 316 -0.43 14.05 -13.68
CA GLN A 316 -1.52 14.94 -13.25
C GLN A 316 -2.89 14.54 -13.80
N ASN A 317 -2.94 13.94 -14.98
CA ASN A 317 -4.18 13.43 -15.54
C ASN A 317 -4.48 12.01 -15.03
N TYR A 318 -3.47 11.17 -14.95
CA TYR A 318 -3.59 9.79 -14.57
C TYR A 318 -4.04 9.62 -13.11
N VAL A 319 -3.50 10.42 -12.19
CA VAL A 319 -3.84 10.32 -10.75
C VAL A 319 -5.31 10.64 -10.45
N LYS A 320 -6.00 11.42 -11.29
CA LYS A 320 -7.39 11.81 -11.09
C LYS A 320 -8.37 10.64 -11.04
N GLN A 321 -8.04 9.52 -11.68
CA GLN A 321 -8.89 8.33 -11.64
C GLN A 321 -8.90 7.63 -10.27
N PHE A 322 -7.90 7.90 -9.44
CA PHE A 322 -7.75 7.34 -8.10
C PHE A 322 -8.28 8.27 -6.99
N SER A 323 -8.99 9.35 -7.32
CA SER A 323 -9.61 10.19 -6.31
C SER A 323 -10.66 9.43 -5.50
N TYR A 324 -10.76 9.69 -4.20
CA TYR A 324 -11.79 9.06 -3.35
C TYR A 324 -13.20 9.11 -3.96
N PRO A 325 -13.70 10.26 -4.51
CA PRO A 325 -15.04 10.26 -5.11
C PRO A 325 -15.20 9.25 -6.25
N LYS A 326 -14.17 9.04 -7.08
CA LYS A 326 -14.25 8.08 -8.19
C LYS A 326 -14.16 6.63 -7.71
N VAL A 327 -13.31 6.35 -6.74
CA VAL A 327 -13.19 5.00 -6.16
C VAL A 327 -14.44 4.64 -5.38
N VAL A 328 -14.98 5.59 -4.58
CA VAL A 328 -16.22 5.39 -3.83
C VAL A 328 -17.39 5.13 -4.79
N ALA A 329 -17.49 5.86 -5.90
CA ALA A 329 -18.54 5.62 -6.90
C ALA A 329 -18.50 4.19 -7.48
N GLN A 330 -17.31 3.62 -7.68
CA GLN A 330 -17.16 2.23 -8.14
C GLN A 330 -17.66 1.23 -7.06
N TYR A 331 -17.32 1.48 -5.78
CA TYR A 331 -17.82 0.65 -4.69
C TYR A 331 -19.34 0.81 -4.51
N GLU A 332 -19.90 2.02 -4.65
CA GLU A 332 -21.36 2.22 -4.58
C GLU A 332 -22.13 1.46 -5.67
N GLU A 333 -21.59 1.41 -6.88
CA GLU A 333 -22.18 0.62 -7.97
C GLU A 333 -22.12 -0.87 -7.64
N LEU A 334 -20.96 -1.37 -7.22
CA LEU A 334 -20.76 -2.75 -6.79
C LEU A 334 -21.72 -3.13 -5.65
N TYR A 335 -21.87 -2.26 -4.64
CA TYR A 335 -22.78 -2.49 -3.51
C TYR A 335 -24.24 -2.60 -3.95
N LYS A 336 -24.70 -1.69 -4.80
CA LYS A 336 -26.07 -1.68 -5.34
C LYS A 336 -26.38 -2.97 -6.11
N ASP A 337 -25.42 -3.44 -6.89
CA ASP A 337 -25.61 -4.67 -7.68
C ASP A 337 -25.57 -5.93 -6.80
N ALA A 338 -24.66 -5.96 -5.82
CA ALA A 338 -24.57 -7.07 -4.87
C ALA A 338 -25.84 -7.22 -4.02
N VAL A 339 -26.40 -6.15 -3.49
CA VAL A 339 -27.66 -6.18 -2.73
C VAL A 339 -28.83 -6.63 -3.60
N LYS A 340 -28.93 -6.18 -4.86
CA LYS A 340 -29.99 -6.64 -5.78
C LYS A 340 -29.89 -8.13 -6.10
N GLN A 341 -28.69 -8.69 -6.16
CA GLN A 341 -28.47 -10.11 -6.41
C GLN A 341 -28.80 -10.96 -5.19
N HIS A 342 -28.46 -10.47 -4.00
CA HIS A 342 -28.71 -11.15 -2.73
C HIS A 342 -30.22 -11.22 -2.37
N ALA A 343 -31.02 -10.23 -2.82
CA ALA A 343 -32.44 -10.15 -2.60
C ALA A 343 -33.29 -11.08 -3.53
N LYS A 344 -32.65 -11.73 -4.51
CA LYS A 344 -33.28 -12.70 -5.42
C LYS A 344 -33.11 -14.12 -4.93
#